data_cd852ae7580d976ac7211dcec8ca1501
#
_entry.id   cd852ae7580d976ac7211dcec8ca1501
#
_cell.length_a   1.000
_cell.length_b   1.000
_cell.length_c   1.000
_cell.angle_alpha   90.00
_cell.angle_beta   90.00
_cell.angle_gamma   90.00
#
_symmetry.space_group_name_H-M   'P 1'
#
loop_
_entity.id
_entity.type
_entity.pdbx_description
1 polymer ?
#
loop_
_entity_poly.entity_id
_entity_poly.type
_entity_poly.pdbx_seq_one_letter_code
_entity_poly.pdbx_strand_id
1 'polypeptide(L)'
;MKKLLKKLSRGPLSPVFKVYRKIYKPVVLHFFYPVAYKFFTLTKKVNPKKVVFIEARFDKITDTFQLIYNRMEKEGYEIHECFLLNTKPGKLAYTKRSLHMLKEISDAHYIFLNDACNVTSCISLRKGSRIFQVWHACGAFKKFGMSTADLIFGDNRKNQEKFPNYRNLAYVTVSSPEISWAYEEAMNLKNTDTQIVSTGISRTDVFYDKNFIEAAAKAVYSVCPKARSKKIILYAPTFRGRVAKAQTPDCLDIAAMKEALGDEYSCF
;
A
#
# COMPACT_ATOMS: atom_id res chain seq x y z
N MET A 1 -5.80 -26.44 14.45
CA MET A 1 -4.53 -25.76 14.72
C MET A 1 -4.71 -24.35 15.34
N LYS A 2 -5.44 -23.38 14.74
CA LYS A 2 -5.64 -22.02 15.32
C LYS A 2 -6.30 -22.01 16.72
N LYS A 3 -7.33 -22.85 16.97
CA LYS A 3 -7.99 -22.96 18.28
C LYS A 3 -7.04 -23.49 19.36
N LEU A 4 -6.21 -24.49 19.03
CA LEU A 4 -5.21 -25.07 19.93
C LEU A 4 -4.12 -24.04 20.31
N LEU A 5 -3.56 -23.34 19.32
CA LEU A 5 -2.59 -22.25 19.54
C LEU A 5 -3.17 -21.13 20.40
N LYS A 6 -4.45 -20.77 20.22
CA LYS A 6 -5.15 -19.79 21.05
C LYS A 6 -5.34 -20.27 22.49
N LYS A 7 -5.61 -21.56 22.70
CA LYS A 7 -5.72 -22.19 24.03
C LYS A 7 -4.36 -22.22 24.74
N LEU A 8 -3.29 -22.64 24.03
CA LEU A 8 -1.92 -22.66 24.54
C LEU A 8 -1.39 -21.26 24.87
N SER A 9 -1.76 -20.24 24.10
CA SER A 9 -1.33 -18.84 24.33
C SER A 9 -2.03 -18.17 25.52
N ARG A 10 -3.08 -18.78 26.10
CA ARG A 10 -3.80 -18.31 27.29
C ARG A 10 -3.53 -19.17 28.54
N GLY A 11 -2.82 -20.30 28.38
CA GLY A 11 -2.45 -21.23 29.44
C GLY A 11 -1.06 -21.00 30.01
N PRO A 12 -0.48 -22.00 30.74
CA PRO A 12 0.84 -21.90 31.39
C PRO A 12 1.98 -21.56 30.43
N LEU A 13 1.83 -21.81 29.12
CA LEU A 13 2.81 -21.40 28.08
C LEU A 13 2.65 -19.94 27.61
N SER A 14 1.74 -19.18 28.21
CA SER A 14 1.53 -17.75 27.87
C SER A 14 2.82 -16.90 27.91
N PRO A 15 3.74 -17.06 28.90
CA PRO A 15 5.01 -16.33 28.91
C PRO A 15 5.88 -16.63 27.69
N VAL A 16 5.98 -17.89 27.29
CA VAL A 16 6.75 -18.33 26.11
C VAL A 16 6.18 -17.69 24.83
N PHE A 17 4.85 -17.67 24.68
CA PHE A 17 4.21 -17.01 23.55
C PHE A 17 4.39 -15.49 23.55
N LYS A 18 4.45 -14.85 24.71
CA LYS A 18 4.76 -13.43 24.83
C LYS A 18 6.20 -13.13 24.38
N VAL A 19 7.16 -13.94 24.86
CA VAL A 19 8.57 -13.84 24.46
C VAL A 19 8.71 -14.08 22.95
N TYR A 20 8.11 -15.14 22.43
CA TYR A 20 8.11 -15.42 20.99
C TYR A 20 7.57 -14.26 20.16
N ARG A 21 6.44 -13.65 20.56
CA ARG A 21 5.88 -12.49 19.86
C ARG A 21 6.81 -11.27 19.89
N LYS A 22 7.54 -11.08 21.01
CA LYS A 22 8.48 -9.96 21.18
C LYS A 22 9.75 -10.15 20.35
N ILE A 23 10.23 -11.39 20.21
CA ILE A 23 11.50 -11.71 19.52
C ILE A 23 11.28 -11.96 18.03
N TYR A 24 10.12 -12.50 17.61
CA TYR A 24 9.87 -12.89 16.23
C TYR A 24 10.08 -11.76 15.22
N LYS A 25 9.47 -10.60 15.45
CA LYS A 25 9.57 -9.47 14.52
C LYS A 25 11.03 -8.96 14.37
N PRO A 26 11.78 -8.71 15.45
CA PRO A 26 13.20 -8.35 15.33
C PRO A 26 14.04 -9.40 14.60
N VAL A 27 13.91 -10.68 14.96
CA VAL A 27 14.71 -11.75 14.35
C VAL A 27 14.41 -11.86 12.86
N VAL A 28 13.14 -11.81 12.46
CA VAL A 28 12.76 -11.95 11.06
C VAL A 28 13.20 -10.73 10.24
N LEU A 29 12.98 -9.51 10.74
CA LEU A 29 13.27 -8.30 9.97
C LEU A 29 14.74 -7.89 10.00
N HIS A 30 15.46 -8.11 11.11
CA HIS A 30 16.85 -7.66 11.22
C HIS A 30 17.89 -8.75 10.95
N PHE A 31 17.47 -10.02 10.92
CA PHE A 31 18.40 -11.11 10.64
C PHE A 31 17.93 -11.99 9.47
N PHE A 32 16.75 -12.60 9.55
CA PHE A 32 16.34 -13.63 8.59
C PHE A 32 16.16 -13.09 7.17
N TYR A 33 15.42 -12.00 6.99
CA TYR A 33 15.22 -11.41 5.65
C TYR A 33 16.48 -10.80 5.06
N PRO A 34 17.33 -10.05 5.80
CA PRO A 34 18.61 -9.58 5.27
C PRO A 34 19.54 -10.71 4.81
N VAL A 35 19.64 -11.79 5.61
CA VAL A 35 20.46 -12.96 5.25
C VAL A 35 19.90 -13.66 4.01
N ALA A 36 18.60 -13.91 3.96
CA ALA A 36 17.96 -14.54 2.81
C ALA A 36 18.13 -13.69 1.54
N TYR A 37 17.94 -12.38 1.62
CA TYR A 37 18.14 -11.48 0.49
C TYR A 37 19.59 -11.51 0.00
N LYS A 38 20.56 -11.39 0.92
CA LYS A 38 21.99 -11.48 0.59
C LYS A 38 22.30 -12.79 -0.12
N PHE A 39 21.79 -13.91 0.36
CA PHE A 39 21.95 -15.22 -0.28
C PHE A 39 21.42 -15.21 -1.72
N PHE A 40 20.21 -14.67 -1.96
CA PHE A 40 19.64 -14.60 -3.31
C PHE A 40 20.43 -13.70 -4.25
N THR A 41 21.14 -12.68 -3.72
CA THR A 41 21.94 -11.78 -4.55
C THR A 41 23.30 -12.37 -4.96
N LEU A 42 23.81 -13.41 -4.28
CA LEU A 42 25.13 -14.00 -4.55
C LEU A 42 25.24 -14.65 -5.93
N THR A 43 24.16 -15.27 -6.39
CA THR A 43 24.14 -16.08 -7.61
C THR A 43 23.62 -15.35 -8.84
N LYS A 44 23.15 -14.11 -8.67
CA LYS A 44 22.46 -13.37 -9.72
C LYS A 44 23.09 -11.98 -9.95
N LYS A 45 23.12 -11.54 -11.21
CA LYS A 45 23.41 -10.15 -11.58
C LYS A 45 22.08 -9.41 -11.72
N VAL A 46 22.11 -8.07 -11.58
CA VAL A 46 20.91 -7.25 -11.88
C VAL A 46 20.59 -7.39 -13.36
N ASN A 47 19.35 -7.77 -13.64
CA ASN A 47 18.79 -7.78 -14.97
C ASN A 47 18.19 -6.39 -15.26
N PRO A 48 18.77 -5.60 -16.20
CA PRO A 48 18.30 -4.25 -16.49
C PRO A 48 16.88 -4.20 -17.08
N LYS A 49 16.37 -5.33 -17.55
CA LYS A 49 15.00 -5.45 -18.09
C LYS A 49 14.01 -6.02 -17.09
N LYS A 50 14.44 -6.44 -15.90
CA LYS A 50 13.54 -7.02 -14.90
C LYS A 50 12.89 -5.94 -14.05
N VAL A 51 11.56 -6.01 -13.98
CA VAL A 51 10.68 -5.14 -13.19
C VAL A 51 9.85 -5.98 -12.22
N VAL A 52 9.77 -5.57 -10.96
CA VAL A 52 8.94 -6.24 -9.95
C VAL A 52 7.90 -5.27 -9.40
N PHE A 53 6.62 -5.63 -9.50
CA PHE A 53 5.51 -4.93 -8.86
C PHE A 53 5.16 -5.62 -7.55
N ILE A 54 5.18 -4.87 -6.45
CA ILE A 54 4.88 -5.39 -5.11
C ILE A 54 3.55 -4.80 -4.65
N GLU A 55 2.50 -5.63 -4.73
CA GLU A 55 1.17 -5.30 -4.24
C GLU A 55 1.05 -5.72 -2.77
N ALA A 56 0.79 -4.74 -1.90
CA ALA A 56 0.83 -4.99 -0.47
C ALA A 56 -0.44 -5.70 0.05
N ARG A 57 -1.61 -5.38 -0.47
CA ARG A 57 -2.91 -5.73 0.12
C ARG A 57 -3.73 -6.72 -0.70
N PHE A 58 -3.65 -6.64 -2.01
CA PHE A 58 -4.48 -7.40 -2.96
C PHE A 58 -3.70 -8.55 -3.60
N ASP A 59 -4.43 -9.46 -4.24
CA ASP A 59 -3.91 -10.62 -4.97
C ASP A 59 -3.97 -10.44 -6.50
N LYS A 60 -4.02 -9.19 -6.91
CA LYS A 60 -4.00 -8.77 -8.31
C LYS A 60 -3.34 -7.40 -8.43
N ILE A 61 -2.84 -7.06 -9.60
CA ILE A 61 -2.39 -5.71 -9.92
C ILE A 61 -3.58 -4.75 -9.83
N THR A 62 -3.40 -3.67 -9.07
CA THR A 62 -4.43 -2.65 -8.85
C THR A 62 -4.26 -1.48 -9.80
N ASP A 63 -5.30 -0.64 -9.90
CA ASP A 63 -5.31 0.58 -10.74
C ASP A 63 -4.11 1.50 -10.45
N THR A 64 -3.54 1.41 -9.25
CA THR A 64 -2.32 2.15 -8.88
C THR A 64 -1.13 1.81 -9.79
N PHE A 65 -1.01 0.55 -10.18
CA PHE A 65 0.08 0.06 -11.02
C PHE A 65 -0.31 -0.09 -12.49
N GLN A 66 -1.59 -0.24 -12.81
CA GLN A 66 -2.05 -0.73 -14.11
C GLN A 66 -1.45 0.01 -15.31
N LEU A 67 -1.40 1.34 -15.26
CA LEU A 67 -0.87 2.13 -16.38
C LEU A 67 0.65 2.00 -16.50
N ILE A 68 1.37 1.97 -15.36
CA ILE A 68 2.81 1.75 -15.34
C ILE A 68 3.13 0.33 -15.82
N TYR A 69 2.37 -0.65 -15.38
CA TYR A 69 2.48 -2.05 -15.78
C TYR A 69 2.35 -2.20 -17.30
N ASN A 70 1.25 -1.70 -17.88
CA ASN A 70 1.00 -1.74 -19.31
C ASN A 70 2.10 -1.04 -20.13
N ARG A 71 2.64 0.05 -19.60
CA ARG A 71 3.75 0.77 -20.23
C ARG A 71 5.03 -0.04 -20.22
N MET A 72 5.39 -0.65 -19.09
CA MET A 72 6.58 -1.50 -18.96
C MET A 72 6.48 -2.73 -19.85
N GLU A 73 5.31 -3.37 -19.90
CA GLU A 73 5.04 -4.50 -20.79
C GLU A 73 5.25 -4.13 -22.25
N LYS A 74 4.67 -3.01 -22.69
CA LYS A 74 4.82 -2.49 -24.07
C LYS A 74 6.27 -2.18 -24.44
N GLU A 75 7.09 -1.78 -23.48
CA GLU A 75 8.53 -1.50 -23.67
C GLU A 75 9.40 -2.75 -23.57
N GLY A 76 8.81 -3.95 -23.44
CA GLY A 76 9.49 -5.23 -23.43
C GLY A 76 10.29 -5.49 -22.16
N TYR A 77 9.82 -5.01 -21.01
CA TYR A 77 10.37 -5.40 -19.71
C TYR A 77 9.85 -6.78 -19.28
N GLU A 78 10.70 -7.51 -18.57
CA GLU A 78 10.35 -8.76 -17.89
C GLU A 78 9.64 -8.43 -16.57
N ILE A 79 8.32 -8.60 -16.54
CA ILE A 79 7.50 -8.19 -15.40
C ILE A 79 7.25 -9.37 -14.46
N HIS A 80 7.51 -9.14 -13.16
CA HIS A 80 7.21 -10.06 -12.08
C HIS A 80 6.26 -9.42 -11.07
N GLU A 81 5.32 -10.18 -10.56
CA GLU A 81 4.30 -9.74 -9.62
C GLU A 81 4.52 -10.40 -8.25
N CYS A 82 4.46 -9.59 -7.19
CA CYS A 82 4.58 -10.06 -5.82
C CYS A 82 3.40 -9.57 -4.98
N PHE A 83 2.58 -10.49 -4.50
CA PHE A 83 1.39 -10.21 -3.69
C PHE A 83 1.66 -10.53 -2.21
N LEU A 84 1.83 -9.51 -1.37
CA LEU A 84 2.15 -9.70 0.05
C LEU A 84 0.94 -10.07 0.89
N LEU A 85 -0.25 -9.58 0.54
CA LEU A 85 -1.51 -9.82 1.26
C LEU A 85 -1.34 -9.56 2.76
N ASN A 86 -0.78 -8.41 3.12
CA ASN A 86 -0.40 -8.07 4.49
C ASN A 86 -1.61 -7.96 5.44
N THR A 87 -2.81 -7.79 4.90
CA THR A 87 -4.09 -7.77 5.65
C THR A 87 -4.64 -9.16 5.95
N LYS A 88 -4.19 -10.20 5.22
CA LYS A 88 -4.64 -11.59 5.46
C LYS A 88 -3.90 -12.19 6.67
N PRO A 89 -4.59 -12.91 7.55
CA PRO A 89 -3.96 -13.51 8.72
C PRO A 89 -3.04 -14.69 8.34
N GLY A 90 -1.93 -14.84 9.07
CA GLY A 90 -1.02 -15.97 8.92
C GLY A 90 0.44 -15.54 8.73
N LYS A 91 1.20 -15.49 9.85
CA LYS A 91 2.61 -15.10 9.82
C LYS A 91 3.47 -15.95 8.88
N LEU A 92 3.29 -17.29 8.90
CA LEU A 92 4.06 -18.19 8.04
C LEU A 92 3.77 -17.95 6.54
N ALA A 93 2.50 -17.78 6.19
CA ALA A 93 2.12 -17.49 4.81
C ALA A 93 2.67 -16.14 4.33
N TYR A 94 2.63 -15.11 5.20
CA TYR A 94 3.25 -13.82 4.92
C TYR A 94 4.76 -13.94 4.75
N THR A 95 5.44 -14.72 5.63
CA THR A 95 6.89 -14.97 5.52
C THR A 95 7.25 -15.66 4.21
N LYS A 96 6.47 -16.65 3.76
CA LYS A 96 6.70 -17.31 2.46
C LYS A 96 6.58 -16.33 1.30
N ARG A 97 5.53 -15.49 1.27
CA ARG A 97 5.37 -14.45 0.25
C ARG A 97 6.48 -13.42 0.28
N SER A 98 6.92 -13.01 1.48
CA SER A 98 8.05 -12.11 1.65
C SER A 98 9.37 -12.69 1.13
N LEU A 99 9.64 -13.98 1.38
CA LEU A 99 10.82 -14.67 0.84
C LEU A 99 10.76 -14.79 -0.69
N HIS A 100 9.60 -15.09 -1.26
CA HIS A 100 9.41 -15.09 -2.70
C HIS A 100 9.69 -13.70 -3.28
N MET A 101 9.11 -12.66 -2.71
CA MET A 101 9.37 -11.27 -3.11
C MET A 101 10.87 -10.93 -3.00
N LEU A 102 11.56 -11.29 -1.90
CA LEU A 102 13.00 -11.04 -1.74
C LEU A 102 13.83 -11.74 -2.81
N LYS A 103 13.43 -12.95 -3.21
CA LYS A 103 14.06 -13.68 -4.33
C LYS A 103 13.84 -12.93 -5.65
N GLU A 104 12.61 -12.47 -5.92
CA GLU A 104 12.29 -11.77 -7.18
C GLU A 104 12.99 -10.41 -7.29
N ILE A 105 13.08 -9.64 -6.19
CA ILE A 105 13.76 -8.34 -6.21
C ILE A 105 15.29 -8.46 -6.16
N SER A 106 15.85 -9.65 -5.91
CA SER A 106 17.29 -9.83 -5.74
C SER A 106 18.11 -9.54 -7.02
N ASP A 107 17.49 -9.62 -8.18
CA ASP A 107 18.08 -9.35 -9.49
C ASP A 107 17.27 -8.32 -10.31
N ALA A 108 16.25 -7.70 -9.74
CA ALA A 108 15.45 -6.70 -10.42
C ALA A 108 16.15 -5.34 -10.50
N HIS A 109 16.01 -4.66 -11.62
CA HIS A 109 16.44 -3.27 -11.79
C HIS A 109 15.43 -2.29 -11.23
N TYR A 110 14.14 -2.44 -11.60
CA TYR A 110 13.06 -1.61 -11.12
C TYR A 110 12.13 -2.38 -10.19
N ILE A 111 11.75 -1.73 -9.09
CA ILE A 111 10.87 -2.31 -8.08
C ILE A 111 9.83 -1.23 -7.73
N PHE A 112 8.56 -1.54 -7.95
CA PHE A 112 7.45 -0.63 -7.66
C PHE A 112 6.71 -1.06 -6.40
N LEU A 113 6.48 -0.11 -5.49
CA LEU A 113 5.71 -0.25 -4.26
C LEU A 113 4.50 0.69 -4.28
N ASN A 114 3.35 0.22 -3.79
CA ASN A 114 2.15 1.06 -3.62
C ASN A 114 1.76 1.29 -2.15
N ASP A 115 2.49 0.71 -1.21
CA ASP A 115 2.20 0.84 0.23
C ASP A 115 3.50 0.68 1.06
N ALA A 116 3.37 0.85 2.37
CA ALA A 116 4.42 0.62 3.34
C ALA A 116 4.95 -0.83 3.29
N CYS A 117 6.27 -1.00 3.24
CA CYS A 117 6.89 -2.33 3.21
C CYS A 117 8.13 -2.39 4.11
N ASN A 118 7.98 -3.00 5.28
CA ASN A 118 9.11 -3.19 6.18
C ASN A 118 10.09 -4.27 5.71
N VAL A 119 9.67 -5.17 4.83
CA VAL A 119 10.54 -6.22 4.29
C VAL A 119 11.60 -5.63 3.38
N THR A 120 11.22 -4.74 2.45
CA THR A 120 12.19 -4.02 1.60
C THR A 120 13.02 -3.02 2.40
N SER A 121 12.49 -2.51 3.49
CA SER A 121 13.15 -1.52 4.35
C SER A 121 14.20 -2.11 5.29
N CYS A 122 14.17 -3.42 5.54
CA CYS A 122 15.10 -4.09 6.46
C CYS A 122 16.30 -4.75 5.77
N ILE A 123 16.37 -4.74 4.43
CA ILE A 123 17.48 -5.29 3.66
C ILE A 123 18.46 -4.19 3.22
N SER A 124 19.68 -4.59 2.88
CA SER A 124 20.62 -3.73 2.15
C SER A 124 20.39 -3.93 0.66
N LEU A 125 19.63 -3.04 0.04
CA LEU A 125 19.33 -3.12 -1.38
C LEU A 125 20.63 -3.07 -2.20
N ARG A 126 20.78 -3.95 -3.18
CA ARG A 126 21.98 -4.01 -4.00
C ARG A 126 22.10 -2.82 -4.95
N LYS A 127 23.32 -2.44 -5.27
CA LYS A 127 23.60 -1.42 -6.30
C LYS A 127 23.00 -1.86 -7.65
N GLY A 128 22.38 -0.90 -8.36
CA GLY A 128 21.72 -1.15 -9.64
C GLY A 128 20.23 -1.45 -9.54
N SER A 129 19.70 -1.77 -8.34
CA SER A 129 18.25 -1.85 -8.11
C SER A 129 17.71 -0.53 -7.58
N ARG A 130 16.50 -0.14 -8.01
CA ARG A 130 15.84 1.10 -7.61
C ARG A 130 14.40 0.84 -7.20
N ILE A 131 14.00 1.33 -6.02
CA ILE A 131 12.63 1.20 -5.52
C ILE A 131 11.89 2.51 -5.74
N PHE A 132 10.72 2.41 -6.39
CA PHE A 132 9.78 3.50 -6.64
C PHE A 132 8.56 3.30 -5.74
N GLN A 133 8.30 4.25 -4.87
CA GLN A 133 7.08 4.30 -4.08
C GLN A 133 6.06 5.15 -4.84
N VAL A 134 5.07 4.52 -5.45
CA VAL A 134 4.03 5.23 -6.21
C VAL A 134 2.79 5.55 -5.38
N TRP A 135 2.76 5.06 -4.14
CA TRP A 135 1.65 5.23 -3.20
C TRP A 135 0.32 4.69 -3.75
N HIS A 136 -0.78 4.95 -3.07
CA HIS A 136 -2.11 4.45 -3.46
C HIS A 136 -3.21 5.50 -3.29
N ALA A 137 -2.88 6.69 -2.82
CA ALA A 137 -3.80 7.80 -2.63
C ALA A 137 -3.41 9.00 -3.49
N CYS A 138 -4.41 9.76 -3.95
CA CYS A 138 -4.18 10.93 -4.80
C CYS A 138 -3.69 12.15 -4.02
N GLY A 139 -3.58 12.06 -2.69
CA GLY A 139 -3.08 13.12 -1.83
C GLY A 139 -2.85 12.65 -0.40
N ALA A 140 -2.30 13.52 0.45
CA ALA A 140 -2.01 13.26 1.86
C ALA A 140 -3.07 13.87 2.79
N PHE A 141 -4.33 13.49 2.63
CA PHE A 141 -5.45 14.01 3.44
C PHE A 141 -5.46 13.50 4.90
N LYS A 142 -4.68 12.49 5.20
CA LYS A 142 -4.54 11.92 6.55
C LYS A 142 -3.08 11.73 6.88
N LYS A 143 -2.71 11.95 8.13
CA LYS A 143 -1.38 11.58 8.62
C LYS A 143 -1.16 10.08 8.48
N PHE A 144 0.05 9.68 8.10
CA PHE A 144 0.49 8.28 7.96
C PHE A 144 1.96 8.15 8.35
N GLY A 145 2.49 6.93 8.44
CA GLY A 145 3.88 6.68 8.74
C GLY A 145 4.35 7.40 10.01
N MET A 146 5.50 8.05 9.96
CA MET A 146 6.11 8.77 11.09
C MET A 146 5.29 9.97 11.55
N SER A 147 4.47 10.59 10.71
CA SER A 147 3.55 11.66 11.11
C SER A 147 2.45 11.19 12.07
N THR A 148 2.28 9.88 12.24
CA THR A 148 1.37 9.28 13.23
C THR A 148 2.09 8.80 14.49
N ALA A 149 3.40 8.97 14.57
CA ALA A 149 4.17 8.48 15.71
C ALA A 149 3.68 9.11 17.01
N ASP A 150 3.49 8.27 18.02
CA ASP A 150 3.01 8.63 19.35
C ASP A 150 1.56 9.19 19.40
N LEU A 151 0.82 9.18 18.29
CA LEU A 151 -0.61 9.48 18.29
C LEU A 151 -1.44 8.25 18.73
N ILE A 152 -2.67 8.49 19.24
CA ILE A 152 -3.58 7.44 19.74
C ILE A 152 -3.79 6.29 18.74
N PHE A 153 -3.76 6.60 17.44
CA PHE A 153 -3.97 5.63 16.35
C PHE A 153 -2.65 5.20 15.66
N GLY A 154 -1.52 5.78 16.07
CA GLY A 154 -0.19 5.45 15.54
C GLY A 154 0.56 4.44 16.41
N ASP A 155 1.69 3.96 15.89
CA ASP A 155 2.67 3.21 16.69
C ASP A 155 3.64 4.19 17.36
N ASN A 156 4.35 3.73 18.41
CA ASN A 156 5.30 4.61 19.08
C ASN A 156 6.53 4.87 18.19
N ARG A 157 7.11 6.06 18.33
CA ARG A 157 8.23 6.54 17.49
C ARG A 157 9.41 5.56 17.49
N LYS A 158 9.86 5.11 18.65
CA LYS A 158 10.98 4.14 18.79
C LYS A 158 10.71 2.83 18.01
N ASN A 159 9.45 2.38 17.99
CA ASN A 159 9.08 1.17 17.27
C ASN A 159 9.05 1.40 15.75
N GLN A 160 8.59 2.56 15.30
CA GLN A 160 8.62 2.91 13.87
C GLN A 160 10.05 3.10 13.34
N GLU A 161 10.93 3.70 14.12
CA GLU A 161 12.36 3.84 13.83
C GLU A 161 13.07 2.49 13.78
N LYS A 162 12.76 1.61 14.75
CA LYS A 162 13.32 0.25 14.81
C LYS A 162 12.86 -0.64 13.65
N PHE A 163 11.63 -0.45 13.17
CA PHE A 163 11.03 -1.24 12.10
C PHE A 163 10.51 -0.33 11.00
N PRO A 164 11.40 0.33 10.25
CA PRO A 164 11.03 1.29 9.24
C PRO A 164 10.24 0.63 8.10
N ASN A 165 9.40 1.43 7.43
CA ASN A 165 8.57 0.97 6.32
C ASN A 165 8.95 1.58 4.97
N TYR A 166 9.82 2.61 4.96
CA TYR A 166 10.08 3.46 3.79
C TYR A 166 11.59 3.68 3.54
N ARG A 167 12.43 2.70 3.89
CA ARG A 167 13.86 2.76 3.56
C ARG A 167 14.13 2.21 2.15
N ASN A 168 15.32 2.52 1.62
CA ASN A 168 15.79 2.08 0.30
C ASN A 168 14.98 2.63 -0.88
N LEU A 169 14.14 3.65 -0.67
CA LEU A 169 13.41 4.28 -1.76
C LEU A 169 14.37 5.14 -2.58
N ALA A 170 14.37 4.95 -3.90
CA ALA A 170 15.05 5.85 -4.82
C ALA A 170 14.14 7.05 -5.17
N TYR A 171 12.85 6.76 -5.39
CA TYR A 171 11.88 7.76 -5.76
C TYR A 171 10.56 7.58 -5.01
N VAL A 172 9.91 8.71 -4.71
CA VAL A 172 8.52 8.78 -4.23
C VAL A 172 7.74 9.69 -5.17
N THR A 173 6.66 9.19 -5.77
CA THR A 173 5.81 10.03 -6.62
C THR A 173 4.72 10.70 -5.81
N VAL A 174 4.47 11.97 -6.10
CA VAL A 174 3.44 12.79 -5.46
C VAL A 174 2.61 13.54 -6.49
N SER A 175 1.42 14.00 -6.09
CA SER A 175 0.50 14.71 -7.00
C SER A 175 0.99 16.10 -7.39
N SER A 176 1.67 16.80 -6.48
CA SER A 176 2.23 18.15 -6.74
C SER A 176 3.39 18.44 -5.79
N PRO A 177 4.23 19.46 -6.09
CA PRO A 177 5.33 19.86 -5.23
C PRO A 177 4.88 20.31 -3.83
N GLU A 178 3.71 20.95 -3.71
CA GLU A 178 3.17 21.50 -2.47
C GLU A 178 2.88 20.45 -1.42
N ILE A 179 2.70 19.18 -1.82
CA ILE A 179 2.41 18.08 -0.91
C ILE A 179 3.66 17.28 -0.52
N SER A 180 4.81 17.56 -1.10
CA SER A 180 6.07 16.81 -0.91
C SER A 180 6.48 16.73 0.55
N TRP A 181 6.32 17.81 1.32
CA TRP A 181 6.65 17.86 2.74
C TRP A 181 5.92 16.79 3.57
N ALA A 182 4.67 16.47 3.22
CA ALA A 182 3.88 15.48 3.94
C ALA A 182 4.43 14.06 3.76
N TYR A 183 4.95 13.76 2.57
CA TYR A 183 5.61 12.48 2.29
C TYR A 183 7.01 12.43 2.88
N GLU A 184 7.77 13.52 2.81
CA GLU A 184 9.08 13.62 3.46
C GLU A 184 8.99 13.33 4.96
N GLU A 185 8.05 13.98 5.66
CA GLU A 185 7.81 13.77 7.08
C GLU A 185 7.31 12.34 7.38
N ALA A 186 6.25 11.91 6.69
CA ALA A 186 5.61 10.63 6.96
C ALA A 186 6.51 9.42 6.67
N MET A 187 7.35 9.50 5.66
CA MET A 187 8.28 8.44 5.25
C MET A 187 9.68 8.61 5.87
N ASN A 188 9.92 9.69 6.64
CA ASN A 188 11.21 10.02 7.27
C ASN A 188 12.36 10.10 6.27
N LEU A 189 12.21 10.92 5.23
CA LEU A 189 13.14 11.00 4.11
C LEU A 189 14.16 12.14 4.20
N LYS A 190 14.04 13.04 5.19
CA LYS A 190 14.80 14.30 5.30
C LYS A 190 16.33 14.15 5.13
N ASN A 191 16.90 13.03 5.53
CA ASN A 191 18.36 12.80 5.45
C ASN A 191 18.67 11.54 4.63
N THR A 192 17.95 11.36 3.53
CA THR A 192 18.14 10.23 2.61
C THR A 192 18.36 10.74 1.19
N ASP A 193 18.90 9.88 0.30
CA ASP A 193 19.06 10.19 -1.12
C ASP A 193 17.76 10.01 -1.92
N THR A 194 16.64 9.78 -1.25
CA THR A 194 15.33 9.60 -1.89
C THR A 194 14.86 10.87 -2.56
N GLN A 195 14.50 10.79 -3.82
CA GLN A 195 13.94 11.91 -4.57
C GLN A 195 12.41 11.87 -4.52
N ILE A 196 11.79 12.97 -4.11
CA ILE A 196 10.33 13.15 -4.21
C ILE A 196 10.06 13.88 -5.52
N VAL A 197 9.28 13.24 -6.39
CA VAL A 197 9.01 13.75 -7.74
C VAL A 197 7.51 13.96 -7.96
N SER A 198 7.13 15.15 -8.37
CA SER A 198 5.74 15.51 -8.64
C SER A 198 5.36 15.19 -10.08
N THR A 199 5.10 13.90 -10.33
CA THR A 199 4.68 13.40 -11.63
C THR A 199 3.17 13.25 -11.79
N GLY A 200 2.41 13.64 -10.76
CA GLY A 200 1.02 13.20 -10.64
C GLY A 200 0.90 11.79 -10.06
N ILE A 201 -0.31 11.28 -10.00
CA ILE A 201 -0.62 9.93 -9.53
C ILE A 201 -1.21 9.14 -10.69
N SER A 202 -0.52 8.09 -11.13
CA SER A 202 -0.85 7.39 -12.40
C SER A 202 -2.30 6.91 -12.48
N ARG A 203 -2.89 6.45 -11.38
CA ARG A 203 -4.29 6.02 -11.35
C ARG A 203 -5.33 7.11 -11.71
N THR A 204 -4.94 8.38 -11.69
CA THR A 204 -5.84 9.49 -12.06
C THR A 204 -5.86 9.78 -13.56
N ASP A 205 -4.96 9.19 -14.33
CA ASP A 205 -4.89 9.40 -15.79
C ASP A 205 -6.13 8.85 -16.50
N VAL A 206 -6.84 7.89 -15.87
CA VAL A 206 -8.11 7.36 -16.38
C VAL A 206 -9.21 8.44 -16.53
N PHE A 207 -9.11 9.55 -15.81
CA PHE A 207 -10.03 10.68 -15.99
C PHE A 207 -9.87 11.42 -17.31
N TYR A 208 -8.82 11.14 -18.07
CA TYR A 208 -8.55 11.67 -19.40
C TYR A 208 -8.77 10.61 -20.51
N ASP A 209 -9.06 9.36 -20.14
CA ASP A 209 -9.39 8.27 -21.07
C ASP A 209 -10.89 8.24 -21.36
N LYS A 210 -11.27 8.62 -22.59
CA LYS A 210 -12.67 8.65 -23.03
C LYS A 210 -13.35 7.28 -22.93
N ASN A 211 -12.64 6.20 -23.28
CA ASN A 211 -13.20 4.85 -23.23
C ASN A 211 -13.49 4.44 -21.76
N PHE A 212 -12.57 4.79 -20.84
CA PHE A 212 -12.77 4.55 -19.41
C PHE A 212 -13.97 5.35 -18.88
N ILE A 213 -14.07 6.64 -19.23
CA ILE A 213 -15.18 7.51 -18.81
C ILE A 213 -16.53 6.96 -19.31
N GLU A 214 -16.61 6.55 -20.56
CA GLU A 214 -17.82 5.95 -21.13
C GLU A 214 -18.19 4.62 -20.45
N ALA A 215 -17.21 3.76 -20.20
CA ALA A 215 -17.42 2.50 -19.50
C ALA A 215 -17.88 2.73 -18.04
N ALA A 216 -17.29 3.70 -17.35
CA ALA A 216 -17.69 4.10 -16.01
C ALA A 216 -19.13 4.64 -15.97
N ALA A 217 -19.50 5.50 -16.90
CA ALA A 217 -20.86 6.01 -17.04
C ALA A 217 -21.87 4.86 -17.29
N LYS A 218 -21.55 3.92 -18.19
CA LYS A 218 -22.37 2.72 -18.42
C LYS A 218 -22.54 1.89 -17.17
N ALA A 219 -21.47 1.71 -16.37
CA ALA A 219 -21.52 0.97 -15.11
C ALA A 219 -22.45 1.66 -14.08
N VAL A 220 -22.37 2.98 -13.92
CA VAL A 220 -23.27 3.74 -13.06
C VAL A 220 -24.73 3.60 -13.53
N TYR A 221 -25.00 3.75 -14.81
CA TYR A 221 -26.34 3.64 -15.36
C TYR A 221 -26.92 2.22 -15.33
N SER A 222 -26.09 1.19 -15.28
CA SER A 222 -26.56 -0.19 -15.09
C SER A 222 -27.10 -0.42 -13.68
N VAL A 223 -26.50 0.24 -12.68
CA VAL A 223 -26.94 0.16 -11.27
C VAL A 223 -28.15 1.08 -11.02
N CYS A 224 -28.14 2.27 -11.61
CA CYS A 224 -29.22 3.26 -11.46
C CYS A 224 -29.62 3.84 -12.82
N PRO A 225 -30.52 3.21 -13.59
CA PRO A 225 -30.94 3.70 -14.91
C PRO A 225 -31.48 5.13 -14.91
N LYS A 226 -32.14 5.56 -13.82
CA LYS A 226 -32.67 6.92 -13.63
C LYS A 226 -31.58 8.00 -13.63
N ALA A 227 -30.34 7.65 -13.30
CA ALA A 227 -29.22 8.59 -13.30
C ALA A 227 -28.85 9.11 -14.71
N ARG A 228 -29.35 8.50 -15.80
CA ARG A 228 -29.13 8.98 -17.18
C ARG A 228 -29.73 10.36 -17.45
N SER A 229 -30.84 10.68 -16.78
CA SER A 229 -31.59 11.94 -16.95
C SER A 229 -31.51 12.88 -15.76
N LYS A 230 -30.69 12.54 -14.77
CA LYS A 230 -30.59 13.28 -13.50
C LYS A 230 -29.15 13.69 -13.22
N LYS A 231 -28.95 14.74 -12.43
CA LYS A 231 -27.67 15.06 -11.83
C LYS A 231 -27.31 14.00 -10.79
N ILE A 232 -26.02 13.69 -10.67
CA ILE A 232 -25.54 12.64 -9.75
C ILE A 232 -24.87 13.29 -8.53
N ILE A 233 -25.28 12.87 -7.34
CA ILE A 233 -24.61 13.20 -6.09
C ILE A 233 -23.97 11.92 -5.55
N LEU A 234 -22.66 11.94 -5.33
CA LEU A 234 -21.93 10.86 -4.67
C LEU A 234 -21.71 11.20 -3.19
N TYR A 235 -22.37 10.46 -2.30
CA TYR A 235 -22.12 10.53 -0.86
C TYR A 235 -21.09 9.47 -0.45
N ALA A 236 -19.84 9.89 -0.24
CA ALA A 236 -18.72 9.01 0.11
C ALA A 236 -18.10 9.41 1.46
N PRO A 237 -18.78 9.21 2.60
CA PRO A 237 -18.31 9.65 3.90
C PRO A 237 -17.08 8.87 4.36
N THR A 238 -16.16 9.58 5.02
CA THR A 238 -15.03 8.97 5.70
C THR A 238 -15.47 8.33 7.02
N PHE A 239 -15.09 7.08 7.26
CA PHE A 239 -15.33 6.41 8.54
C PHE A 239 -14.68 7.17 9.72
N ARG A 240 -15.25 7.02 10.91
CA ARG A 240 -14.71 7.52 12.18
C ARG A 240 -14.46 6.34 13.13
N GLY A 241 -13.48 6.48 14.02
CA GLY A 241 -13.12 5.46 15.01
C GLY A 241 -12.01 4.51 14.56
N ARG A 242 -11.72 3.50 15.39
CA ARG A 242 -10.73 2.44 15.08
C ARG A 242 -11.35 1.47 14.08
N VAL A 243 -10.51 0.89 13.20
CA VAL A 243 -10.96 -0.04 12.13
C VAL A 243 -11.97 -1.10 12.59
N ALA A 244 -11.78 -1.70 13.79
CA ALA A 244 -12.70 -2.71 14.34
C ALA A 244 -14.04 -2.14 14.88
N LYS A 245 -14.12 -0.81 15.03
CA LYS A 245 -15.29 -0.07 15.55
C LYS A 245 -15.58 1.15 14.68
N ALA A 246 -15.14 1.09 13.43
CA ALA A 246 -15.34 2.18 12.50
C ALA A 246 -16.83 2.34 12.17
N GLN A 247 -17.31 3.58 12.22
CA GLN A 247 -18.67 3.94 11.88
C GLN A 247 -18.64 5.06 10.85
N THR A 248 -19.60 5.05 9.94
CA THR A 248 -19.88 6.19 9.08
C THR A 248 -20.50 7.30 9.91
N PRO A 249 -20.08 8.57 9.77
CA PRO A 249 -20.80 9.68 10.39
C PRO A 249 -22.22 9.70 9.84
N ASP A 250 -23.18 9.57 10.72
CA ASP A 250 -24.62 9.63 10.37
C ASP A 250 -25.09 11.10 10.52
N CYS A 251 -24.60 11.94 9.58
CA CYS A 251 -24.86 13.38 9.63
C CYS A 251 -25.74 13.86 8.46
N LEU A 252 -26.12 12.95 7.54
CA LEU A 252 -26.91 13.28 6.36
C LEU A 252 -28.35 12.83 6.55
N ASP A 253 -29.26 13.79 6.63
CA ASP A 253 -30.72 13.53 6.57
C ASP A 253 -31.11 13.29 5.10
N ILE A 254 -31.20 12.01 4.73
CA ILE A 254 -31.55 11.60 3.36
C ILE A 254 -32.98 11.98 3.00
N ALA A 255 -33.91 12.01 3.98
CA ALA A 255 -35.29 12.36 3.74
C ALA A 255 -35.43 13.87 3.43
N ALA A 256 -34.84 14.73 4.27
CA ALA A 256 -34.80 16.16 4.02
C ALA A 256 -34.04 16.51 2.71
N MET A 257 -32.96 15.78 2.41
CA MET A 257 -32.24 15.96 1.15
C MET A 257 -33.11 15.60 -0.06
N LYS A 258 -33.89 14.51 0.00
CA LYS A 258 -34.79 14.11 -1.06
C LYS A 258 -35.90 15.14 -1.25
N GLU A 259 -36.47 15.68 -0.19
CA GLU A 259 -37.47 16.73 -0.23
C GLU A 259 -36.93 18.01 -0.87
N ALA A 260 -35.73 18.45 -0.46
CA ALA A 260 -35.11 19.68 -0.96
C ALA A 260 -34.65 19.60 -2.43
N LEU A 261 -34.16 18.43 -2.86
CA LEU A 261 -33.57 18.23 -4.21
C LEU A 261 -34.60 17.69 -5.21
N GLY A 262 -35.72 17.17 -4.76
CA GLY A 262 -36.79 16.60 -5.58
C GLY A 262 -36.29 15.50 -6.52
N ASP A 263 -36.85 15.49 -7.72
CA ASP A 263 -36.53 14.49 -8.74
C ASP A 263 -35.37 14.85 -9.68
N GLU A 264 -34.71 15.99 -9.46
CA GLU A 264 -33.61 16.47 -10.31
C GLU A 264 -32.32 15.65 -10.12
N TYR A 265 -32.15 15.02 -8.95
CA TYR A 265 -30.92 14.35 -8.55
C TYR A 265 -31.10 12.84 -8.32
N SER A 266 -30.02 12.09 -8.53
CA SER A 266 -29.82 10.72 -8.04
C SER A 266 -28.66 10.70 -7.07
N CYS A 267 -28.87 10.17 -5.85
CA CYS A 267 -27.85 10.04 -4.82
C CYS A 267 -27.32 8.59 -4.74
N PHE A 268 -26.01 8.43 -4.64
CA PHE A 268 -25.31 7.17 -4.50
C PHE A 268 -24.49 7.13 -3.22
#